data_bd5340d429739de46ef1f4087028d298
#
_entry.id   bd5340d429739de46ef1f4087028d298
#
_cell.length_a   1.000
_cell.length_b   1.000
_cell.length_c   1.000
_cell.angle_alpha   90.00
_cell.angle_beta   90.00
_cell.angle_gamma   90.00
#
_symmetry.space_group_name_H-M   'P 1'
#
loop_
_entity.id
_entity.type
_entity.pdbx_description
1 polymer ?
#
loop_
_entity_poly.entity_id
_entity_poly.type
_entity_poly.pdbx_seq_one_letter_code
_entity_poly.pdbx_strand_id
1 'polypeptide(L)'
;AASDVYKRQIGQFWDRGIPENLPEDAKNFPILIQAYKAAGGDKSKTLKAGDEVPLKQKEGAPKLSLKCVCASGEVMKDKPGAPENPIASQHQPKPNDPSDNAKSLGFVLKFGDWTFLDLGDLTWNVEYKLVYPTDKLGKVDVYQTTHHGLEISNNPVVINTVQPRVAIFNNGPKKGGHPSVTSTLRRVDGLEAIFQAHRNVNASAAENTDPKHIANDGENCNAETVVLKVAPDAKTYSVQAGSHNPVKSFKTRQP
;
A
#
# COMPACT_ATOMS: atom_id res chain seq x y z
N ALA A 1 7.53 10.74 -24.84
CA ALA A 1 7.49 10.96 -23.39
C ALA A 1 7.52 12.43 -23.00
N ALA A 2 8.36 13.28 -23.63
CA ALA A 2 8.43 14.71 -23.30
C ALA A 2 7.13 15.48 -23.60
N SER A 3 6.37 15.09 -24.63
CA SER A 3 5.09 15.74 -24.97
C SER A 3 3.97 15.48 -23.96
N ASP A 4 4.06 14.43 -23.16
CA ASP A 4 3.04 14.06 -22.16
C ASP A 4 3.20 14.88 -20.86
N VAL A 5 4.41 15.30 -20.54
CA VAL A 5 4.72 16.14 -19.38
C VAL A 5 4.06 17.52 -19.47
N TYR A 6 3.99 18.09 -20.67
CA TYR A 6 3.34 19.39 -20.89
C TYR A 6 1.81 19.35 -20.89
N LYS A 7 1.22 18.17 -21.02
CA LYS A 7 -0.25 18.02 -21.06
C LYS A 7 -0.87 17.69 -19.70
N ARG A 8 -0.07 17.22 -18.73
CA ARG A 8 -0.52 16.86 -17.40
C ARG A 8 -0.17 17.95 -16.41
N GLN A 9 -1.16 18.68 -15.95
CA GLN A 9 -0.99 19.64 -14.87
C GLN A 9 -1.26 18.97 -13.54
N ILE A 10 -0.34 19.14 -12.57
CA ILE A 10 -0.54 18.72 -11.20
C ILE A 10 -1.32 19.83 -10.49
N GLY A 11 -2.54 19.51 -10.05
CA GLY A 11 -3.41 20.47 -9.38
C GLY A 11 -3.05 20.68 -7.91
N GLN A 12 -2.58 19.62 -7.23
CA GLN A 12 -2.27 19.64 -5.80
C GLN A 12 -1.18 18.62 -5.49
N PHE A 13 -0.25 19.00 -4.62
CA PHE A 13 0.75 18.12 -4.03
C PHE A 13 0.34 17.79 -2.59
N TRP A 14 0.52 16.54 -2.20
CA TRP A 14 0.26 16.06 -0.85
C TRP A 14 1.51 15.39 -0.31
N ASP A 15 1.95 15.80 0.87
CA ASP A 15 3.13 15.25 1.53
C ASP A 15 2.86 14.99 3.01
N ARG A 16 3.80 14.37 3.69
CA ARG A 16 3.76 14.09 5.14
C ARG A 16 4.45 15.16 5.99
N GLY A 17 4.79 16.28 5.39
CA GLY A 17 5.73 17.26 5.93
C GLY A 17 7.15 16.99 5.45
N ILE A 18 7.86 18.07 5.21
CA ILE A 18 9.23 18.03 4.65
C ILE A 18 10.20 18.18 5.84
N PRO A 19 11.07 17.18 6.10
CA PRO A 19 12.08 17.30 7.13
C PRO A 19 13.15 18.34 6.72
N GLU A 20 13.86 18.88 7.69
CA GLU A 20 14.97 19.82 7.42
C GLU A 20 16.13 19.14 6.73
N ASN A 21 16.38 17.88 7.08
CA ASN A 21 17.42 17.05 6.48
C ASN A 21 16.96 15.58 6.41
N LEU A 22 17.66 14.81 5.59
CA LEU A 22 17.49 13.36 5.46
C LEU A 22 18.86 12.71 5.51
N PRO A 23 19.31 12.23 6.68
CA PRO A 23 20.65 11.66 6.84
C PRO A 23 20.93 10.48 5.91
N GLU A 24 19.90 9.70 5.59
CA GLU A 24 19.98 8.52 4.69
C GLU A 24 20.28 8.92 3.25
N ASP A 25 19.93 10.13 2.83
CA ASP A 25 20.21 10.67 1.50
C ASP A 25 20.66 12.15 1.55
N ALA A 26 21.59 12.43 2.44
CA ALA A 26 22.11 13.79 2.67
C ALA A 26 22.65 14.47 1.40
N LYS A 27 23.09 13.68 0.41
CA LYS A 27 23.64 14.19 -0.85
C LYS A 27 22.56 14.67 -1.81
N ASN A 28 21.51 13.88 -2.03
CA ASN A 28 20.51 14.16 -3.06
C ASN A 28 19.29 14.90 -2.50
N PHE A 29 18.96 14.71 -1.22
CA PHE A 29 17.79 15.29 -0.59
C PHE A 29 17.67 16.80 -0.79
N PRO A 30 18.72 17.63 -0.59
CA PRO A 30 18.62 19.08 -0.79
C PRO A 30 18.20 19.48 -2.21
N ILE A 31 18.68 18.74 -3.22
CA ILE A 31 18.39 18.99 -4.64
C ILE A 31 16.93 18.57 -4.94
N LEU A 32 16.56 17.37 -4.51
CA LEU A 32 15.23 16.82 -4.76
C LEU A 32 14.13 17.64 -4.06
N ILE A 33 14.37 18.06 -2.81
CA ILE A 33 13.38 18.83 -2.07
C ILE A 33 13.25 20.27 -2.59
N GLN A 34 14.33 20.85 -3.12
CA GLN A 34 14.26 22.14 -3.78
C GLN A 34 13.41 22.05 -5.06
N ALA A 35 13.58 21.01 -5.86
CA ALA A 35 12.77 20.76 -7.06
C ALA A 35 11.29 20.53 -6.69
N TYR A 36 11.00 19.76 -5.62
CA TYR A 36 9.65 19.57 -5.10
C TYR A 36 9.00 20.90 -4.68
N LYS A 37 9.71 21.71 -3.88
CA LYS A 37 9.23 23.03 -3.43
C LYS A 37 8.98 23.97 -4.59
N ALA A 38 9.86 23.97 -5.60
CA ALA A 38 9.69 24.79 -6.79
C ALA A 38 8.47 24.37 -7.63
N ALA A 39 8.22 23.07 -7.74
CA ALA A 39 7.06 22.53 -8.47
C ALA A 39 5.74 22.68 -7.69
N GLY A 40 5.77 22.47 -6.38
CA GLY A 40 4.60 22.49 -5.49
C GLY A 40 4.14 23.90 -5.15
N GLY A 41 5.05 24.75 -4.72
CA GLY A 41 4.72 26.09 -4.27
C GLY A 41 3.58 26.11 -3.25
N ASP A 42 2.59 26.95 -3.47
CA ASP A 42 1.34 27.07 -2.69
C ASP A 42 0.36 25.89 -2.90
N LYS A 43 0.63 25.04 -3.87
CA LYS A 43 -0.17 23.82 -4.14
C LYS A 43 0.21 22.64 -3.25
N SER A 44 1.27 22.76 -2.45
CA SER A 44 1.68 21.71 -1.52
C SER A 44 0.89 21.80 -0.21
N LYS A 45 0.40 20.65 0.26
CA LYS A 45 -0.30 20.50 1.53
C LYS A 45 0.21 19.30 2.29
N THR A 46 0.49 19.49 3.57
CA THR A 46 0.90 18.40 4.45
C THR A 46 -0.33 17.68 5.00
N LEU A 47 -0.35 16.36 4.84
CA LEU A 47 -1.35 15.46 5.41
C LEU A 47 -0.96 15.02 6.82
N LYS A 48 -1.97 14.89 7.65
CA LYS A 48 -1.89 14.25 8.97
C LYS A 48 -2.70 12.95 8.96
N ALA A 49 -2.35 12.04 9.85
CA ALA A 49 -3.13 10.83 10.06
C ALA A 49 -4.58 11.16 10.44
N GLY A 50 -5.53 10.64 9.67
CA GLY A 50 -6.96 10.92 9.78
C GLY A 50 -7.52 11.87 8.72
N ASP A 51 -6.68 12.62 8.00
CA ASP A 51 -7.12 13.53 6.95
C ASP A 51 -7.71 12.78 5.76
N GLU A 52 -8.67 13.41 5.08
CA GLU A 52 -9.19 12.95 3.80
C GLU A 52 -8.67 13.84 2.67
N VAL A 53 -8.15 13.21 1.62
CA VAL A 53 -7.77 13.90 0.38
C VAL A 53 -9.06 14.24 -0.38
N PRO A 54 -9.32 15.52 -0.70
CA PRO A 54 -10.52 15.89 -1.43
C PRO A 54 -10.45 15.38 -2.87
N LEU A 55 -11.32 14.44 -3.20
CA LEU A 55 -11.44 13.86 -4.53
C LEU A 55 -12.70 14.37 -5.23
N LYS A 56 -12.61 14.59 -6.54
CA LYS A 56 -13.76 14.91 -7.37
C LYS A 56 -14.72 13.71 -7.38
N GLN A 57 -15.98 13.95 -7.04
CA GLN A 57 -17.03 12.95 -7.10
C GLN A 57 -17.74 13.03 -8.46
N LYS A 58 -18.19 11.89 -8.95
CA LYS A 58 -19.04 11.82 -10.15
C LYS A 58 -20.47 11.54 -9.71
N GLU A 59 -21.39 12.35 -10.15
CA GLU A 59 -22.84 12.16 -9.88
C GLU A 59 -23.31 10.77 -10.32
N GLY A 60 -24.10 10.11 -9.48
CA GLY A 60 -24.61 8.76 -9.73
C GLY A 60 -23.58 7.62 -9.59
N ALA A 61 -22.30 7.92 -9.32
CA ALA A 61 -21.28 6.91 -9.05
C ALA A 61 -21.16 6.61 -7.54
N PRO A 62 -20.65 5.41 -7.16
CA PRO A 62 -20.28 5.13 -5.78
C PRO A 62 -19.30 6.19 -5.24
N LYS A 63 -19.41 6.49 -3.94
CA LYS A 63 -18.53 7.49 -3.30
C LYS A 63 -17.07 7.03 -3.37
N LEU A 64 -16.20 7.94 -3.83
CA LEU A 64 -14.76 7.77 -3.82
C LEU A 64 -14.16 8.53 -2.62
N SER A 65 -13.35 7.87 -1.79
CA SER A 65 -12.63 8.54 -0.69
C SER A 65 -11.20 8.00 -0.58
N LEU A 66 -10.28 8.87 -0.22
CA LEU A 66 -8.89 8.54 0.05
C LEU A 66 -8.52 9.10 1.42
N LYS A 67 -8.40 8.22 2.39
CA LYS A 67 -8.12 8.59 3.78
C LYS A 67 -6.67 8.29 4.13
N CYS A 68 -5.96 9.30 4.62
CA CYS A 68 -4.63 9.14 5.18
C CYS A 68 -4.76 8.45 6.55
N VAL A 69 -4.19 7.25 6.68
CA VAL A 69 -4.26 6.47 7.92
C VAL A 69 -3.02 6.59 8.78
N CYS A 70 -1.88 6.92 8.17
CA CYS A 70 -0.64 7.25 8.86
C CYS A 70 0.17 8.29 8.09
N ALA A 71 0.92 9.12 8.83
CA ALA A 71 1.82 10.14 8.32
C ALA A 71 2.85 10.50 9.40
N SER A 72 4.11 10.71 9.02
CA SER A 72 5.17 11.19 9.92
C SER A 72 5.34 10.38 11.21
N GLY A 73 5.12 9.05 11.15
CA GLY A 73 5.24 8.13 12.30
C GLY A 73 4.01 8.08 13.20
N GLU A 74 3.02 8.93 12.94
CA GLU A 74 1.74 8.95 13.63
C GLU A 74 0.68 8.15 12.86
N VAL A 75 -0.30 7.60 13.59
CA VAL A 75 -1.45 6.89 13.02
C VAL A 75 -2.75 7.57 13.45
N MET A 76 -3.81 7.33 12.71
CA MET A 76 -5.11 7.88 13.06
C MET A 76 -5.58 7.37 14.43
N LYS A 77 -6.38 8.20 15.11
CA LYS A 77 -6.90 7.91 16.45
C LYS A 77 -7.93 6.80 16.44
N ASP A 78 -8.05 6.12 17.58
CA ASP A 78 -9.12 5.16 17.82
C ASP A 78 -10.49 5.83 17.71
N LYS A 79 -11.48 5.10 17.21
CA LYS A 79 -12.86 5.55 17.25
C LYS A 79 -13.38 5.37 18.69
N PRO A 80 -14.08 6.38 19.27
CA PRO A 80 -14.69 6.22 20.59
C PRO A 80 -15.58 4.98 20.64
N GLY A 81 -15.39 4.15 21.68
CA GLY A 81 -16.18 2.93 21.87
C GLY A 81 -15.85 1.77 20.95
N ALA A 82 -14.82 1.86 20.10
CA ALA A 82 -14.40 0.73 19.30
C ALA A 82 -13.87 -0.41 20.19
N PRO A 83 -14.19 -1.68 19.88
CA PRO A 83 -13.71 -2.81 20.64
C PRO A 83 -12.19 -2.97 20.44
N GLU A 84 -11.53 -3.52 21.46
CA GLU A 84 -10.13 -3.91 21.34
C GLU A 84 -9.96 -4.98 20.25
N ASN A 85 -8.82 -4.92 19.55
CA ASN A 85 -8.48 -5.91 18.57
C ASN A 85 -8.08 -7.22 19.28
N PRO A 86 -8.84 -8.32 19.11
CA PRO A 86 -8.64 -9.55 19.87
C PRO A 86 -7.30 -10.24 19.59
N ILE A 87 -6.66 -9.95 18.46
CA ILE A 87 -5.37 -10.53 18.08
C ILE A 87 -4.18 -9.59 18.33
N ALA A 88 -4.42 -8.39 18.88
CA ALA A 88 -3.35 -7.42 19.13
C ALA A 88 -2.23 -7.97 20.03
N SER A 89 -2.57 -8.81 21.03
CA SER A 89 -1.60 -9.45 21.93
C SER A 89 -0.61 -10.41 21.25
N GLN A 90 -0.88 -10.79 20.00
CA GLN A 90 0.03 -11.65 19.22
C GLN A 90 1.21 -10.90 18.61
N HIS A 91 1.26 -9.58 18.78
CA HIS A 91 2.36 -8.77 18.27
C HIS A 91 3.70 -9.15 18.90
N GLN A 92 4.68 -9.37 18.05
CA GLN A 92 6.07 -9.54 18.44
C GLN A 92 6.83 -8.29 17.98
N PRO A 93 7.26 -7.40 18.89
CA PRO A 93 7.95 -6.18 18.51
C PRO A 93 9.31 -6.49 17.87
N LYS A 94 9.70 -5.67 16.92
CA LYS A 94 11.05 -5.65 16.35
C LYS A 94 11.79 -4.40 16.84
N PRO A 95 13.13 -4.33 16.71
CA PRO A 95 13.86 -3.09 16.93
C PRO A 95 13.23 -1.94 16.14
N ASN A 96 13.18 -0.75 16.74
CA ASN A 96 12.67 0.41 16.04
C ASN A 96 13.55 0.74 14.84
N ASP A 97 12.93 0.92 13.71
CA ASP A 97 13.58 1.37 12.48
C ASP A 97 13.67 2.91 12.54
N PRO A 98 14.89 3.48 12.56
CA PRO A 98 15.07 4.93 12.60
C PRO A 98 14.93 5.59 11.23
N SER A 99 14.77 4.80 10.16
CA SER A 99 14.71 5.32 8.79
C SER A 99 13.48 6.18 8.53
N ASP A 100 13.52 6.89 7.44
CA ASP A 100 12.42 7.73 6.98
C ASP A 100 11.17 6.92 6.62
N ASN A 101 11.31 5.62 6.36
CA ASN A 101 10.21 4.69 6.10
C ASN A 101 9.22 4.63 7.26
N ALA A 102 9.68 4.75 8.52
CA ALA A 102 8.79 4.84 9.69
C ALA A 102 7.81 6.03 9.64
N LYS A 103 8.05 7.00 8.74
CA LYS A 103 7.25 8.21 8.56
C LYS A 103 6.41 8.17 7.27
N SER A 104 6.31 7.04 6.60
CA SER A 104 5.56 6.88 5.35
C SER A 104 4.13 7.41 5.47
N LEU A 105 3.61 7.93 4.35
CA LEU A 105 2.17 8.13 4.16
C LEU A 105 1.53 6.78 3.87
N GLY A 106 0.42 6.51 4.54
CA GLY A 106 -0.42 5.35 4.23
C GLY A 106 -1.87 5.76 4.00
N PHE A 107 -2.56 5.04 3.13
CA PHE A 107 -3.91 5.37 2.71
C PHE A 107 -4.83 4.15 2.68
N VAL A 108 -6.09 4.40 3.01
CA VAL A 108 -7.21 3.56 2.59
C VAL A 108 -7.97 4.29 1.50
N LEU A 109 -8.00 3.71 0.31
CA LEU A 109 -8.85 4.13 -0.79
C LEU A 109 -10.15 3.33 -0.75
N LYS A 110 -11.30 4.02 -0.82
CA LYS A 110 -12.63 3.39 -0.93
C LYS A 110 -13.33 3.87 -2.19
N PHE A 111 -13.99 2.94 -2.87
CA PHE A 111 -14.92 3.24 -3.95
C PHE A 111 -16.20 2.44 -3.72
N GLY A 112 -17.23 3.09 -3.19
CA GLY A 112 -18.38 2.40 -2.60
C GLY A 112 -17.92 1.51 -1.44
N ASP A 113 -18.22 0.21 -1.51
CA ASP A 113 -17.80 -0.79 -0.53
C ASP A 113 -16.39 -1.34 -0.80
N TRP A 114 -15.88 -1.21 -2.04
CA TRP A 114 -14.55 -1.68 -2.38
C TRP A 114 -13.46 -0.88 -1.67
N THR A 115 -12.44 -1.61 -1.18
CA THR A 115 -11.37 -1.04 -0.34
C THR A 115 -9.98 -1.50 -0.77
N PHE A 116 -9.04 -0.54 -0.76
CA PHE A 116 -7.63 -0.77 -1.05
C PHE A 116 -6.77 -0.14 0.05
N LEU A 117 -5.81 -0.89 0.57
CA LEU A 117 -4.85 -0.44 1.58
C LEU A 117 -3.45 -0.37 0.98
N ASP A 118 -2.81 0.78 1.13
CA ASP A 118 -1.39 1.01 0.86
C ASP A 118 -0.77 1.78 2.02
N LEU A 119 0.29 1.25 2.59
CA LEU A 119 1.01 1.85 3.72
C LEU A 119 2.40 2.38 3.35
N GLY A 120 2.71 2.46 2.04
CA GLY A 120 4.05 2.84 1.58
C GLY A 120 5.11 1.88 2.11
N ASP A 121 6.20 2.42 2.62
CA ASP A 121 7.29 1.65 3.23
C ASP A 121 7.23 1.66 4.77
N LEU A 122 6.02 1.80 5.36
CA LEU A 122 5.82 1.87 6.81
C LEU A 122 6.48 0.69 7.52
N THR A 123 7.00 0.93 8.71
CA THR A 123 7.80 -0.06 9.43
C THR A 123 6.98 -0.85 10.46
N TRP A 124 7.43 -2.04 10.79
CA TRP A 124 6.76 -3.07 11.59
C TRP A 124 6.03 -2.57 12.86
N ASN A 125 6.73 -1.81 13.71
CA ASN A 125 6.14 -1.33 14.95
C ASN A 125 5.14 -0.18 14.74
N VAL A 126 5.31 0.61 13.67
CA VAL A 126 4.36 1.69 13.33
C VAL A 126 3.12 1.10 12.67
N GLU A 127 3.26 0.09 11.79
CA GLU A 127 2.11 -0.66 11.24
C GLU A 127 1.21 -1.19 12.36
N TYR A 128 1.79 -1.76 13.42
CA TYR A 128 1.04 -2.31 14.55
C TYR A 128 0.11 -1.28 15.22
N LYS A 129 0.54 -0.01 15.33
CA LYS A 129 -0.29 1.06 15.90
C LYS A 129 -1.63 1.24 15.17
N LEU A 130 -1.71 0.87 13.88
CA LEU A 130 -2.93 0.97 13.07
C LEU A 130 -4.02 -0.03 13.52
N VAL A 131 -3.63 -1.07 14.23
CA VAL A 131 -4.53 -2.14 14.69
C VAL A 131 -4.50 -2.34 16.20
N TYR A 132 -3.83 -1.45 16.93
CA TYR A 132 -3.73 -1.46 18.40
C TYR A 132 -4.08 -0.08 18.99
N PRO A 133 -4.81 0.00 20.11
CA PRO A 133 -5.54 -1.11 20.76
C PRO A 133 -6.75 -1.59 19.97
N THR A 134 -7.27 -0.78 19.05
CA THR A 134 -8.45 -1.08 18.23
C THR A 134 -8.08 -1.18 16.75
N ASP A 135 -8.90 -1.88 15.97
CA ASP A 135 -8.78 -1.90 14.50
C ASP A 135 -9.26 -0.56 13.91
N LYS A 136 -8.33 0.21 13.35
CA LYS A 136 -8.59 1.50 12.71
C LYS A 136 -8.84 1.38 11.21
N LEU A 137 -8.47 0.23 10.61
CA LEU A 137 -8.45 0.02 9.17
C LEU A 137 -9.71 -0.68 8.65
N GLY A 138 -10.19 -1.70 9.38
CA GLY A 138 -11.22 -2.60 8.92
C GLY A 138 -10.70 -3.62 7.90
N LYS A 139 -11.60 -4.49 7.45
CA LYS A 139 -11.30 -5.49 6.40
C LYS A 139 -11.12 -4.79 5.06
N VAL A 140 -10.19 -5.30 4.23
CA VAL A 140 -9.92 -4.73 2.91
C VAL A 140 -10.08 -5.76 1.80
N ASP A 141 -10.43 -5.30 0.60
CA ASP A 141 -10.46 -6.16 -0.59
C ASP A 141 -9.05 -6.39 -1.11
N VAL A 142 -8.27 -5.32 -1.21
CA VAL A 142 -6.91 -5.38 -1.75
C VAL A 142 -5.91 -4.76 -0.78
N TYR A 143 -4.82 -5.46 -0.53
CA TYR A 143 -3.67 -4.99 0.23
C TYR A 143 -2.45 -4.93 -0.68
N GLN A 144 -1.92 -3.73 -0.92
CA GLN A 144 -0.57 -3.59 -1.46
C GLN A 144 0.41 -3.84 -0.33
N THR A 145 1.26 -4.85 -0.47
CA THR A 145 2.18 -5.23 0.61
C THR A 145 3.12 -4.08 0.94
N THR A 146 3.18 -3.75 2.21
CA THR A 146 4.01 -2.66 2.72
C THR A 146 5.49 -2.92 2.39
N HIS A 147 6.22 -1.86 2.01
CA HIS A 147 7.66 -1.91 1.80
C HIS A 147 8.06 -3.03 0.82
N HIS A 148 7.36 -3.11 -0.31
CA HIS A 148 7.57 -4.13 -1.35
C HIS A 148 7.40 -5.59 -0.87
N GLY A 149 6.83 -5.80 0.31
CA GLY A 149 6.75 -7.12 0.95
C GLY A 149 8.04 -7.58 1.60
N LEU A 150 8.82 -6.65 2.16
CA LEU A 150 9.97 -6.99 3.01
C LEU A 150 9.51 -7.47 4.40
N GLU A 151 10.31 -8.32 5.02
CA GLU A 151 10.06 -8.90 6.36
C GLU A 151 10.21 -7.90 7.51
N ILE A 152 10.80 -6.73 7.27
CA ILE A 152 10.90 -5.63 8.24
C ILE A 152 9.62 -4.80 8.34
N SER A 153 8.66 -5.11 7.50
CA SER A 153 7.29 -4.59 7.46
C SER A 153 6.31 -5.77 7.32
N ASN A 154 5.04 -5.51 7.00
CA ASN A 154 4.03 -6.55 6.82
C ASN A 154 3.74 -7.34 8.12
N ASN A 155 3.50 -6.60 9.19
CA ASN A 155 3.22 -7.18 10.51
C ASN A 155 2.05 -8.18 10.44
N PRO A 156 2.23 -9.44 10.91
CA PRO A 156 1.17 -10.46 10.84
C PRO A 156 -0.12 -10.06 11.54
N VAL A 157 -0.05 -9.27 12.63
CA VAL A 157 -1.25 -8.77 13.31
C VAL A 157 -2.03 -7.83 12.39
N VAL A 158 -1.35 -6.96 11.64
CA VAL A 158 -2.00 -6.09 10.66
C VAL A 158 -2.65 -6.92 9.55
N ILE A 159 -1.89 -7.82 8.92
CA ILE A 159 -2.38 -8.67 7.83
C ILE A 159 -3.61 -9.48 8.27
N ASN A 160 -3.54 -10.13 9.45
CA ASN A 160 -4.65 -10.92 9.98
C ASN A 160 -5.83 -10.08 10.47
N THR A 161 -5.62 -8.80 10.83
CA THR A 161 -6.70 -7.88 11.16
C THR A 161 -7.43 -7.42 9.90
N VAL A 162 -6.71 -6.96 8.87
CA VAL A 162 -7.33 -6.43 7.65
C VAL A 162 -7.85 -7.52 6.71
N GLN A 163 -7.39 -8.76 6.85
CA GLN A 163 -7.83 -9.95 6.10
C GLN A 163 -8.08 -9.66 4.62
N PRO A 164 -7.06 -9.33 3.83
CA PRO A 164 -7.25 -8.98 2.43
C PRO A 164 -7.77 -10.18 1.63
N ARG A 165 -8.62 -9.94 0.62
CA ARG A 165 -8.99 -10.95 -0.39
C ARG A 165 -7.92 -11.10 -1.46
N VAL A 166 -7.25 -10.02 -1.78
CA VAL A 166 -6.14 -10.00 -2.74
C VAL A 166 -4.97 -9.25 -2.13
N ALA A 167 -3.77 -9.79 -2.28
CA ALA A 167 -2.52 -9.10 -1.97
C ALA A 167 -1.72 -8.85 -3.24
N ILE A 168 -1.08 -7.69 -3.34
CA ILE A 168 -0.23 -7.31 -4.47
C ILE A 168 1.13 -6.89 -3.94
N PHE A 169 2.18 -7.58 -4.39
CA PHE A 169 3.56 -7.20 -4.15
C PHE A 169 4.04 -6.26 -5.26
N ASN A 170 4.44 -5.06 -4.91
CA ASN A 170 5.13 -4.10 -5.78
C ASN A 170 6.65 -4.31 -5.70
N ASN A 171 7.09 -5.55 -5.74
CA ASN A 171 8.47 -5.98 -5.55
C ASN A 171 9.31 -5.93 -6.83
N GLY A 172 10.62 -5.81 -6.64
CA GLY A 172 11.61 -6.07 -7.69
C GLY A 172 12.06 -7.54 -7.70
N PRO A 173 12.97 -7.92 -8.64
CA PRO A 173 13.45 -9.28 -8.73
C PRO A 173 14.26 -9.74 -7.52
N LYS A 174 14.94 -8.82 -6.82
CA LYS A 174 15.81 -9.11 -5.66
C LYS A 174 15.37 -8.39 -4.38
N LYS A 175 14.47 -7.39 -4.47
CA LYS A 175 13.99 -6.61 -3.34
C LYS A 175 12.49 -6.85 -3.14
N GLY A 176 12.10 -7.19 -1.93
CA GLY A 176 10.70 -7.45 -1.59
C GLY A 176 10.22 -8.86 -1.96
N GLY A 177 8.92 -9.11 -1.81
CA GLY A 177 8.36 -10.45 -2.04
C GLY A 177 8.97 -11.51 -1.12
N HIS A 178 9.23 -11.16 0.15
CA HIS A 178 9.90 -12.06 1.10
C HIS A 178 9.02 -13.28 1.42
N PRO A 179 9.60 -14.50 1.48
CA PRO A 179 8.84 -15.74 1.71
C PRO A 179 7.98 -15.73 2.98
N SER A 180 8.45 -15.10 4.07
CA SER A 180 7.67 -15.02 5.31
C SER A 180 6.38 -14.22 5.15
N VAL A 181 6.39 -13.17 4.32
CA VAL A 181 5.19 -12.37 4.03
C VAL A 181 4.21 -13.16 3.18
N THR A 182 4.69 -13.84 2.13
CA THR A 182 3.88 -14.76 1.32
C THR A 182 3.26 -15.86 2.19
N SER A 183 4.05 -16.45 3.09
CA SER A 183 3.58 -17.47 4.03
C SER A 183 2.50 -16.94 4.99
N THR A 184 2.67 -15.71 5.50
CA THR A 184 1.66 -15.07 6.36
C THR A 184 0.36 -14.83 5.59
N LEU A 185 0.44 -14.27 4.39
CA LEU A 185 -0.72 -14.02 3.54
C LEU A 185 -1.49 -15.31 3.22
N ARG A 186 -0.79 -16.40 2.87
CA ARG A 186 -1.42 -17.70 2.56
C ARG A 186 -2.24 -18.30 3.70
N ARG A 187 -2.02 -17.85 4.94
CA ARG A 187 -2.79 -18.28 6.13
C ARG A 187 -3.99 -17.39 6.45
N VAL A 188 -4.18 -16.31 5.69
CA VAL A 188 -5.32 -15.40 5.89
C VAL A 188 -6.60 -16.06 5.39
N ASP A 189 -7.60 -16.13 6.25
CA ASP A 189 -8.93 -16.63 5.86
C ASP A 189 -9.55 -15.75 4.78
N GLY A 190 -10.00 -16.39 3.69
CA GLY A 190 -10.64 -15.71 2.58
C GLY A 190 -9.68 -15.00 1.63
N LEU A 191 -8.37 -15.19 1.73
CA LEU A 191 -7.44 -14.77 0.69
C LEU A 191 -7.68 -15.57 -0.59
N GLU A 192 -7.91 -14.88 -1.71
CA GLU A 192 -8.24 -15.50 -3.00
C GLU A 192 -7.06 -15.51 -3.98
N ALA A 193 -6.14 -14.55 -3.84
CA ALA A 193 -4.95 -14.47 -4.70
C ALA A 193 -3.84 -13.57 -4.12
N ILE A 194 -2.62 -13.92 -4.51
CA ILE A 194 -1.43 -13.08 -4.35
C ILE A 194 -0.90 -12.79 -5.74
N PHE A 195 -0.59 -11.52 -6.02
CA PHE A 195 0.07 -11.08 -7.25
C PHE A 195 1.44 -10.50 -6.94
N GLN A 196 2.39 -10.64 -7.87
CA GLN A 196 3.74 -10.08 -7.75
C GLN A 196 4.10 -9.28 -9.01
N ALA A 197 4.71 -8.11 -8.83
CA ALA A 197 5.29 -7.37 -9.95
C ALA A 197 6.48 -8.12 -10.55
N HIS A 198 7.28 -8.77 -9.72
CA HIS A 198 8.39 -9.63 -10.12
C HIS A 198 8.40 -10.96 -9.38
N ARG A 199 8.89 -12.02 -10.03
CA ARG A 199 9.40 -13.20 -9.32
C ARG A 199 10.56 -12.74 -8.42
N ASN A 200 10.52 -13.10 -7.15
CA ASN A 200 11.70 -12.97 -6.30
C ASN A 200 12.67 -14.10 -6.66
N VAL A 201 13.81 -13.76 -7.26
CA VAL A 201 14.82 -14.73 -7.73
C VAL A 201 15.62 -15.36 -6.59
N ASN A 202 15.57 -14.78 -5.38
CA ASN A 202 16.19 -15.31 -4.18
C ASN A 202 15.28 -16.30 -3.42
N ALA A 203 14.04 -16.47 -3.86
CA ALA A 203 13.06 -17.38 -3.28
C ALA A 203 12.82 -18.57 -4.21
N SER A 204 12.47 -19.72 -3.65
CA SER A 204 12.07 -20.90 -4.43
C SER A 204 10.77 -20.66 -5.20
N ALA A 205 10.46 -21.50 -6.17
CA ALA A 205 9.19 -21.43 -6.89
C ALA A 205 7.97 -21.55 -5.96
N ALA A 206 8.06 -22.38 -4.91
CA ALA A 206 6.97 -22.59 -3.96
C ALA A 206 6.76 -21.39 -3.02
N GLU A 207 7.77 -20.55 -2.81
CA GLU A 207 7.71 -19.36 -1.97
C GLU A 207 7.22 -18.12 -2.74
N ASN A 208 7.37 -18.12 -4.07
CA ASN A 208 6.71 -17.15 -4.94
C ASN A 208 5.21 -17.50 -5.10
N THR A 209 4.43 -16.58 -5.68
CA THR A 209 3.03 -16.87 -6.04
C THR A 209 2.93 -17.73 -7.31
N ASP A 210 1.69 -18.06 -7.72
CA ASP A 210 1.43 -18.75 -8.99
C ASP A 210 2.08 -17.97 -10.16
N PRO A 211 2.81 -18.62 -11.06
CA PRO A 211 3.41 -17.96 -12.24
C PRO A 211 2.43 -17.10 -13.05
N LYS A 212 1.15 -17.48 -13.12
CA LYS A 212 0.09 -16.70 -13.78
C LYS A 212 -0.26 -15.40 -13.06
N HIS A 213 0.23 -15.21 -11.85
CA HIS A 213 0.06 -14.01 -11.04
C HIS A 213 1.36 -13.19 -10.91
N ILE A 214 2.39 -13.50 -11.69
CA ILE A 214 3.68 -12.78 -11.71
C ILE A 214 3.78 -12.01 -13.03
N ALA A 215 3.97 -10.69 -12.95
CA ALA A 215 4.06 -9.85 -14.15
C ALA A 215 5.40 -10.02 -14.89
N ASN A 216 6.49 -10.17 -14.15
CA ASN A 216 7.83 -10.28 -14.73
C ASN A 216 8.58 -11.46 -14.13
N ASP A 217 9.11 -12.29 -15.00
CA ASP A 217 9.94 -13.45 -14.64
C ASP A 217 11.41 -13.17 -14.98
N GLY A 218 12.29 -13.31 -13.97
CA GLY A 218 13.71 -13.02 -14.12
C GLY A 218 14.11 -11.54 -13.98
N GLU A 219 15.44 -11.28 -14.00
CA GLU A 219 15.99 -9.94 -13.82
C GLU A 219 15.85 -9.06 -15.07
N ASN A 220 15.96 -9.65 -16.25
CA ASN A 220 15.77 -8.99 -17.52
C ASN A 220 14.31 -9.15 -17.96
N CYS A 221 13.54 -8.09 -17.88
CA CYS A 221 12.11 -8.12 -18.16
C CYS A 221 11.68 -6.94 -19.04
N ASN A 222 10.46 -7.04 -19.60
CA ASN A 222 9.85 -6.01 -20.41
C ASN A 222 9.12 -4.93 -19.60
N ALA A 223 9.31 -4.88 -18.28
CA ALA A 223 8.62 -3.96 -17.36
C ALA A 223 7.09 -4.07 -17.45
N GLU A 224 6.57 -5.29 -17.52
CA GLU A 224 5.14 -5.57 -17.47
C GLU A 224 4.54 -5.11 -16.14
N THR A 225 3.32 -4.60 -16.18
CA THR A 225 2.65 -4.01 -15.02
C THR A 225 1.61 -4.96 -14.40
N VAL A 226 1.35 -4.79 -13.11
CA VAL A 226 0.15 -5.34 -12.47
C VAL A 226 -0.96 -4.30 -12.60
N VAL A 227 -2.06 -4.67 -13.23
CA VAL A 227 -3.21 -3.78 -13.49
C VAL A 227 -4.38 -4.20 -12.63
N LEU A 228 -4.83 -3.30 -11.75
CA LEU A 228 -6.03 -3.43 -10.94
C LEU A 228 -7.14 -2.55 -11.52
N LYS A 229 -8.29 -3.12 -11.82
CA LYS A 229 -9.47 -2.39 -12.32
C LYS A 229 -10.67 -2.67 -11.44
N VAL A 230 -11.35 -1.62 -11.00
CA VAL A 230 -12.62 -1.73 -10.25
C VAL A 230 -13.77 -1.39 -11.19
N ALA A 231 -14.83 -2.18 -11.15
CA ALA A 231 -16.02 -1.94 -11.95
C ALA A 231 -16.71 -0.62 -11.54
N PRO A 232 -17.41 0.07 -12.46
CA PRO A 232 -18.05 1.35 -12.17
C PRO A 232 -19.07 1.35 -11.03
N ASP A 233 -19.65 0.19 -10.74
CA ASP A 233 -20.60 -0.03 -9.63
C ASP A 233 -19.93 -0.45 -8.33
N ALA A 234 -18.60 -0.57 -8.32
CA ALA A 234 -17.77 -1.01 -7.21
C ALA A 234 -18.07 -2.43 -6.66
N LYS A 235 -18.85 -3.25 -7.37
CA LYS A 235 -19.26 -4.60 -6.91
C LYS A 235 -18.26 -5.69 -7.27
N THR A 236 -17.44 -5.45 -8.28
CA THR A 236 -16.41 -6.38 -8.74
C THR A 236 -15.14 -5.62 -9.09
N TYR A 237 -14.03 -6.33 -9.04
CA TYR A 237 -12.74 -5.83 -9.50
C TYR A 237 -11.94 -6.95 -10.14
N SER A 238 -10.91 -6.60 -10.89
CA SER A 238 -10.05 -7.56 -11.55
C SER A 238 -8.58 -7.16 -11.43
N VAL A 239 -7.71 -8.16 -11.43
CA VAL A 239 -6.26 -7.98 -11.43
C VAL A 239 -5.64 -8.80 -12.55
N GLN A 240 -4.67 -8.22 -13.25
CA GLN A 240 -3.86 -8.86 -14.26
C GLN A 240 -2.39 -8.54 -14.01
N ALA A 241 -1.56 -9.55 -13.92
CA ALA A 241 -0.11 -9.41 -13.75
C ALA A 241 0.60 -9.67 -15.08
N GLY A 242 1.00 -8.59 -15.75
CA GLY A 242 1.52 -8.65 -17.13
C GLY A 242 0.46 -8.91 -18.18
N SER A 243 0.65 -8.37 -19.37
CA SER A 243 -0.30 -8.51 -20.50
C SER A 243 -0.48 -9.94 -20.99
N HIS A 244 0.51 -10.80 -20.75
CA HIS A 244 0.55 -12.20 -21.15
C HIS A 244 -0.21 -13.15 -20.23
N ASN A 245 -0.59 -12.71 -19.04
CA ASN A 245 -1.29 -13.53 -18.06
C ASN A 245 -2.82 -13.29 -18.08
N PRO A 246 -3.62 -14.27 -17.62
CA PRO A 246 -5.06 -14.12 -17.58
C PRO A 246 -5.51 -13.04 -16.58
N VAL A 247 -6.59 -12.35 -16.91
CA VAL A 247 -7.31 -11.48 -15.98
C VAL A 247 -8.07 -12.34 -14.99
N LYS A 248 -7.89 -12.07 -13.69
CA LYS A 248 -8.67 -12.70 -12.62
C LYS A 248 -9.62 -11.70 -11.99
N SER A 249 -10.91 -12.08 -11.90
CA SER A 249 -11.97 -11.23 -11.36
C SER A 249 -12.37 -11.67 -9.96
N PHE A 250 -12.77 -10.70 -9.14
CA PHE A 250 -13.15 -10.87 -7.74
C PHE A 250 -14.43 -10.09 -7.44
N LYS A 251 -15.15 -10.50 -6.41
CA LYS A 251 -16.28 -9.72 -5.88
C LYS A 251 -15.79 -8.82 -4.75
N THR A 252 -16.30 -7.61 -4.69
CA THR A 252 -16.11 -6.73 -3.52
C THR A 252 -16.70 -7.39 -2.28
N ARG A 253 -16.03 -7.23 -1.15
CA ARG A 253 -16.53 -7.67 0.15
C ARG A 253 -17.84 -6.96 0.46
N GLN A 254 -18.83 -7.70 0.91
CA GLN A 254 -20.05 -7.09 1.44
C GLN A 254 -19.80 -6.61 2.87
N PRO A 255 -20.39 -5.48 3.29
CA PRO A 255 -20.28 -4.94 4.65
C PRO A 255 -20.63 -5.92 5.76
#